data_3fdceb7897e2a61e379b7fd3ff8aa1ad
#
_entry.id   3fdceb7897e2a61e379b7fd3ff8aa1ad
#
_cell.length_a   1.000
_cell.length_b   1.000
_cell.length_c   1.000
_cell.angle_alpha   90.00
_cell.angle_beta   90.00
_cell.angle_gamma   90.00
#
_symmetry.space_group_name_H-M   'P 1'
#
loop_
_entity.id
_entity.type
_entity.pdbx_description
1 polymer ?
#
loop_
_entity_poly.entity_id
_entity_poly.type
_entity_poly.pdbx_seq_one_letter_code
_entity_poly.pdbx_strand_id
1 'polypeptide(L)' 'MERNHIDDIAYFVAFCIEIYKNAHAISGAEASAVFSAHGVMEYLSDNFEVLHTQSPAWILAEIDDYIKADSK' A
#
# COMPACT_ATOMS: atom_id res chain seq x y z
N MET A 1 3.74 -2.39 -27.11
CA MET A 1 2.42 -2.30 -26.46
C MET A 1 2.53 -1.45 -25.21
N GLU A 2 1.68 -0.47 -25.09
CA GLU A 2 1.69 0.41 -23.94
C GLU A 2 1.12 -0.29 -22.72
N ARG A 3 1.75 -0.04 -21.58
CA ARG A 3 1.31 -0.57 -20.32
C ARG A 3 0.12 0.23 -19.80
N ASN A 4 -0.90 -0.46 -19.33
CA ASN A 4 -2.05 0.18 -18.73
C ASN A 4 -1.67 0.73 -17.35
N HIS A 5 -1.99 1.99 -17.09
CA HIS A 5 -1.73 2.64 -15.82
C HIS A 5 -2.39 1.89 -14.63
N ILE A 6 -3.56 1.31 -14.87
CA ILE A 6 -4.27 0.51 -13.87
C ILE A 6 -3.44 -0.70 -13.45
N ASP A 7 -2.74 -1.33 -14.42
CA ASP A 7 -1.88 -2.48 -14.11
C ASP A 7 -0.72 -2.06 -13.21
N ASP A 8 -0.14 -0.89 -13.44
CA ASP A 8 0.96 -0.38 -12.62
C ASP A 8 0.49 -0.13 -11.19
N ILE A 9 -0.70 0.41 -11.02
CA ILE A 9 -1.29 0.66 -9.69
C ILE A 9 -1.55 -0.67 -8.99
N ALA A 10 -2.08 -1.67 -9.70
CA ALA A 10 -2.33 -2.98 -9.12
C ALA A 10 -1.05 -3.65 -8.62
N TYR A 11 0.02 -3.57 -9.41
CA TYR A 11 1.32 -4.10 -8.99
C TYR A 11 1.86 -3.36 -7.78
N PHE A 12 1.70 -2.04 -7.76
CA PHE A 12 2.17 -1.22 -6.64
C PHE A 12 1.43 -1.57 -5.35
N VAL A 13 0.10 -1.72 -5.41
CA VAL A 13 -0.71 -2.08 -4.25
C VAL A 13 -0.30 -3.47 -3.74
N ALA A 14 -0.11 -4.44 -4.65
CA ALA A 14 0.33 -5.78 -4.28
C ALA A 14 1.70 -5.74 -3.59
N PHE A 15 2.62 -4.93 -4.10
CA PHE A 15 3.93 -4.74 -3.49
C PHE A 15 3.80 -4.15 -2.09
N CYS A 16 2.92 -3.18 -1.91
CA CYS A 16 2.69 -2.54 -0.60
C CYS A 16 2.12 -3.53 0.40
N ILE A 17 1.20 -4.40 -0.03
CA ILE A 17 0.67 -5.46 0.84
C ILE A 17 1.80 -6.38 1.29
N GLU A 18 2.69 -6.75 0.37
CA GLU A 18 3.79 -7.65 0.66
C GLU A 18 4.76 -7.05 1.68
N ILE A 19 5.17 -5.80 1.50
CA ILE A 19 6.11 -5.18 2.45
C ILE A 19 5.45 -4.97 3.82
N TYR A 20 4.17 -4.61 3.84
CA TYR A 20 3.43 -4.44 5.10
C TYR A 20 3.29 -5.77 5.83
N LYS A 21 2.89 -6.81 5.10
CA LYS A 21 2.75 -8.16 5.64
C LYS A 21 4.05 -8.63 6.31
N ASN A 22 5.17 -8.47 5.62
CA ASN A 22 6.46 -8.92 6.12
C ASN A 22 6.92 -8.11 7.32
N ALA A 23 6.71 -6.80 7.29
CA ALA A 23 7.12 -5.92 8.39
C ALA A 23 6.35 -6.19 9.67
N HIS A 24 5.08 -6.54 9.55
CA HIS A 24 4.21 -6.79 10.71
C HIS A 24 4.06 -8.26 11.06
N ALA A 25 4.73 -9.15 10.32
CA ALA A 25 4.69 -10.60 10.54
C ALA A 25 3.27 -11.15 10.57
N ILE A 26 2.45 -10.73 9.60
CA ILE A 26 1.07 -11.19 9.46
C ILE A 26 0.89 -11.87 8.11
N SER A 27 -0.28 -12.48 7.89
CA SER A 27 -0.58 -13.12 6.62
C SER A 27 -0.98 -12.08 5.57
N GLY A 28 -0.93 -12.48 4.29
CA GLY A 28 -1.41 -11.62 3.21
C GLY A 28 -2.87 -11.28 3.36
N ALA A 29 -3.69 -12.24 3.81
CA ALA A 29 -5.11 -12.01 4.04
C ALA A 29 -5.34 -10.98 5.14
N GLU A 30 -4.55 -11.04 6.21
CA GLU A 30 -4.63 -10.06 7.30
C GLU A 30 -4.22 -8.67 6.83
N ALA A 31 -3.15 -8.58 6.05
CA ALA A 31 -2.69 -7.30 5.49
C ALA A 31 -3.75 -6.70 4.57
N SER A 32 -4.35 -7.51 3.70
CA SER A 32 -5.43 -7.07 2.82
C SER A 32 -6.63 -6.56 3.61
N ALA A 33 -6.98 -7.25 4.69
CA ALA A 33 -8.09 -6.84 5.55
C ALA A 33 -7.82 -5.49 6.23
N VAL A 34 -6.60 -5.27 6.70
CA VAL A 34 -6.19 -3.99 7.29
C VAL A 34 -6.27 -2.87 6.24
N PHE A 35 -5.76 -3.11 5.06
CA PHE A 35 -5.79 -2.13 3.98
C PHE A 35 -7.24 -1.77 3.61
N SER A 36 -8.10 -2.77 3.53
CA SER A 36 -9.51 -2.56 3.22
C SER A 36 -10.23 -1.77 4.32
N ALA A 37 -9.95 -2.12 5.57
CA ALA A 37 -10.60 -1.48 6.71
C ALA A 37 -10.26 0.00 6.84
N HIS A 38 -9.06 0.40 6.43
CA HIS A 38 -8.58 1.77 6.59
C HIS A 38 -8.51 2.57 5.27
N GLY A 39 -9.01 2.02 4.19
CA GLY A 39 -9.00 2.70 2.90
C GLY A 39 -7.61 2.92 2.32
N VAL A 40 -6.66 2.03 2.67
CA VAL A 40 -5.26 2.17 2.23
C VAL A 40 -5.12 1.97 0.72
N MET A 41 -5.89 1.05 0.14
CA MET A 41 -5.81 0.79 -1.30
C MET A 41 -6.16 2.03 -2.11
N GLU A 42 -7.20 2.74 -1.71
CA GLU A 42 -7.63 3.98 -2.37
C GLU A 42 -6.57 5.06 -2.18
N TYR A 43 -6.00 5.17 -0.98
CA TYR A 43 -4.93 6.11 -0.70
C TYR A 43 -3.71 5.86 -1.59
N LEU A 44 -3.30 4.61 -1.72
CA LEU A 44 -2.16 4.24 -2.56
C LEU A 44 -2.44 4.50 -4.03
N SER A 45 -3.65 4.20 -4.49
CA SER A 45 -4.05 4.42 -5.88
C SER A 45 -4.08 5.91 -6.21
N ASP A 46 -4.65 6.71 -5.33
CA ASP A 46 -4.79 8.15 -5.54
C ASP A 46 -3.45 8.86 -5.53
N ASN A 47 -2.47 8.31 -4.83
CA ASN A 47 -1.15 8.92 -4.69
C ASN A 47 -0.04 8.12 -5.36
N PHE A 48 -0.40 7.24 -6.29
CA PHE A 48 0.55 6.35 -6.97
C PHE A 48 1.72 7.11 -7.59
N GLU A 49 1.45 8.21 -8.28
CA GLU A 49 2.48 8.97 -9.01
C GLU A 49 3.61 9.42 -8.08
N VAL A 50 3.28 9.81 -6.86
CA VAL A 50 4.26 10.26 -5.88
C VAL A 50 4.87 9.07 -5.15
N LEU A 51 4.03 8.16 -4.67
CA LEU A 51 4.47 7.08 -3.78
C LEU A 51 5.35 6.05 -4.47
N HIS A 52 5.08 5.72 -5.72
CA HIS A 52 5.81 4.65 -6.40
C HIS A 52 7.29 4.98 -6.65
N THR A 53 7.67 6.24 -6.50
CA THR A 53 9.06 6.66 -6.67
C THR A 53 9.88 6.61 -5.38
N GLN A 54 9.23 6.32 -4.26
CA GLN A 54 9.88 6.32 -2.95
C GLN A 54 10.44 4.94 -2.61
N SER A 55 11.35 4.91 -1.64
CA SER A 55 11.91 3.63 -1.18
C SER A 55 10.86 2.80 -0.45
N PRO A 56 11.02 1.46 -0.42
CA PRO A 56 10.10 0.61 0.34
C PRO A 56 9.97 1.01 1.80
N ALA A 57 11.08 1.37 2.45
CA ALA A 57 11.05 1.78 3.85
C ALA A 57 10.22 3.06 4.04
N TRP A 58 10.35 4.01 3.13
CA TRP A 58 9.60 5.25 3.18
C TRP A 58 8.10 4.98 2.98
N ILE A 59 7.78 4.13 1.99
CA ILE A 59 6.39 3.77 1.70
C ILE A 59 5.75 3.08 2.91
N LEU A 60 6.48 2.16 3.53
CA LEU A 60 5.99 1.44 4.70
C LEU A 60 5.66 2.39 5.85
N ALA A 61 6.57 3.33 6.13
CA ALA A 61 6.34 4.34 7.17
C ALA A 61 5.10 5.19 6.86
N GLU A 62 4.91 5.53 5.60
CA GLU A 62 3.76 6.32 5.17
C GLU A 62 2.45 5.56 5.37
N ILE A 63 2.45 4.26 5.05
CA ILE A 63 1.27 3.40 5.24
C ILE A 63 0.95 3.29 6.73
N ASP A 64 1.96 3.05 7.56
CA ASP A 64 1.76 2.94 9.01
C ASP A 64 1.19 4.23 9.59
N ASP A 65 1.70 5.37 9.16
CA ASP A 65 1.20 6.68 9.62
C ASP A 65 -0.23 6.91 9.17
N TYR A 66 -0.56 6.52 7.94
CA TYR A 66 -1.92 6.67 7.41
C TYR A 66 -2.92 5.85 8.23
N ILE A 67 -2.58 4.60 8.50
CA ILE A 67 -3.45 3.71 9.27
C ILE A 67 -3.63 4.23 10.69
N LYS A 68 -2.56 4.71 11.30
CA LYS A 68 -2.59 5.24 12.65
C LYS A 68 -3.48 6.49 12.73
N ALA A 69 -3.39 7.36 11.75
CA ALA A 69 -4.23 8.56 11.69
C ALA A 69 -5.70 8.20 11.50
N ASP A 70 -5.98 7.19 10.67
CA ASP A 70 -7.35 6.74 10.41
C ASP A 70 -7.98 6.05 11.63
N SER A 71 -7.15 5.51 12.50
CA SER A 71 -7.61 4.76 13.69
C SER A 71 -8.02 5.64 14.86
N LYS A 72 -7.86 6.92 14.75
CA LYS A 72 -8.21 7.87 15.84
C LYS A 72 -9.71 8.12 15.95
#